data_1b987f6ea0dc9a770625d7250cf6e351
#
_entry.id   1b987f6ea0dc9a770625d7250cf6e351
#
_cell.length_a   1.000
_cell.length_b   1.000
_cell.length_c   1.000
_cell.angle_alpha   90.00
_cell.angle_beta   90.00
_cell.angle_gamma   90.00
#
_symmetry.space_group_name_H-M   'P 1'
#
loop_
_entity.id
_entity.type
_entity.pdbx_description
1 polymer ?
#
loop_
_entity_poly.entity_id
_entity_poly.type
_entity_poly.pdbx_seq_one_letter_code
_entity_poly.pdbx_strand_id
1 'polypeptide(L)'
;MLIWNPGKLTKDGKALLAKAQAGKCAIQITKAQSGSGSYTSSEDISQRTALKTVKQTFPISNKVINTDSALVLKITMENSTLTAGYDITEFGVFASDPDKGEILYSIATASTSDYMPAYNGVVPSVINMSYYLEVANASTVTIKSAGALALQSDLEALEARVTAVESDALRGYGARRKVGASSTTWERVGAAIGLVAKAAVGNGTVQNDFMASVYPYNSVKPCNVAEDMSVNAYLGDADFQWDGSNGDVMLEVPQVYTARYFETDSDGVKWEYR
;
A
#
# COMPACT_ATOMS: atom_id res chain seq x y z
N MET A 1 16.61 23.23 -17.25
CA MET A 1 15.78 22.77 -16.09
C MET A 1 14.34 23.13 -16.40
N LEU A 2 13.46 22.15 -16.45
CA LEU A 2 12.04 22.33 -16.76
C LEU A 2 11.32 23.09 -15.63
N ILE A 3 10.64 24.17 -15.95
CA ILE A 3 9.85 24.96 -15.00
C ILE A 3 8.43 25.03 -15.53
N TRP A 4 7.48 24.58 -14.74
CA TRP A 4 6.07 24.58 -15.07
C TRP A 4 5.33 25.79 -14.51
N ASN A 5 4.40 26.33 -15.29
CA ASN A 5 3.34 27.14 -14.76
C ASN A 5 2.39 26.27 -13.92
N PRO A 6 1.70 26.82 -12.92
CA PRO A 6 0.72 26.06 -12.15
C PRO A 6 -0.29 25.35 -13.06
N GLY A 7 -0.51 24.07 -12.80
CA GLY A 7 -1.50 23.27 -13.54
C GLY A 7 -2.91 23.83 -13.33
N LYS A 8 -3.70 23.89 -14.39
CA LYS A 8 -5.09 24.37 -14.36
C LYS A 8 -6.04 23.21 -14.65
N LEU A 9 -7.11 23.11 -13.85
CA LEU A 9 -8.22 22.22 -14.19
C LEU A 9 -8.91 22.72 -15.46
N THR A 10 -9.19 21.80 -16.38
CA THR A 10 -9.97 22.11 -17.55
C THR A 10 -11.45 22.32 -17.19
N LYS A 11 -12.26 22.80 -18.13
CA LYS A 11 -13.70 22.91 -17.96
C LYS A 11 -14.33 21.55 -17.63
N ASP A 12 -13.91 20.48 -18.34
CA ASP A 12 -14.38 19.12 -18.08
C ASP A 12 -13.82 18.56 -16.76
N GLY A 13 -12.56 18.89 -16.43
CA GLY A 13 -11.95 18.52 -15.14
C GLY A 13 -12.70 19.15 -13.95
N LYS A 14 -13.08 20.41 -14.04
CA LYS A 14 -13.91 21.09 -13.01
C LYS A 14 -15.29 20.44 -12.89
N ALA A 15 -15.91 20.04 -14.01
CA ALA A 15 -17.19 19.36 -14.00
C ALA A 15 -17.09 17.97 -13.33
N LEU A 16 -16.03 17.20 -13.62
CA LEU A 16 -15.77 15.93 -12.98
C LEU A 16 -15.50 16.08 -11.48
N LEU A 17 -14.71 17.10 -11.09
CA LEU A 17 -14.47 17.40 -9.68
C LEU A 17 -15.76 17.71 -8.93
N ALA A 18 -16.66 18.51 -9.51
CA ALA A 18 -17.96 18.82 -8.92
C ALA A 18 -18.83 17.57 -8.74
N LYS A 19 -18.83 16.64 -9.72
CA LYS A 19 -19.52 15.33 -9.59
C LYS A 19 -18.94 14.50 -8.44
N ALA A 20 -17.62 14.48 -8.30
CA ALA A 20 -16.94 13.74 -7.22
C ALA A 20 -17.24 14.34 -5.84
N GLN A 21 -17.22 15.67 -5.71
CA GLN A 21 -17.60 16.37 -4.48
C GLN A 21 -19.06 16.12 -4.08
N ALA A 22 -19.96 15.98 -5.07
CA ALA A 22 -21.34 15.60 -4.85
C ALA A 22 -21.55 14.10 -4.55
N GLY A 23 -20.48 13.32 -4.42
CA GLY A 23 -20.51 11.88 -4.14
C GLY A 23 -21.04 11.02 -5.29
N LYS A 24 -21.15 11.56 -6.51
CA LYS A 24 -21.70 10.84 -7.68
C LYS A 24 -20.71 9.90 -8.34
N CYS A 25 -19.41 10.15 -8.21
CA CYS A 25 -18.35 9.32 -8.76
C CYS A 25 -17.04 9.53 -8.02
N ALA A 26 -16.08 8.62 -8.22
CA ALA A 26 -14.67 8.83 -7.86
C ALA A 26 -13.92 9.46 -9.04
N ILE A 27 -12.88 10.24 -8.77
CA ILE A 27 -11.96 10.70 -9.81
C ILE A 27 -10.98 9.56 -10.11
N GLN A 28 -11.03 9.02 -11.33
CA GLN A 28 -10.11 7.98 -11.80
C GLN A 28 -9.11 8.59 -12.77
N ILE A 29 -7.86 8.79 -12.33
CA ILE A 29 -6.77 9.24 -13.19
C ILE A 29 -6.31 8.06 -14.05
N THR A 30 -6.21 8.26 -15.36
CA THR A 30 -5.94 7.19 -16.32
C THR A 30 -4.54 7.24 -16.91
N LYS A 31 -4.08 8.42 -17.33
CA LYS A 31 -2.78 8.61 -17.97
C LYS A 31 -2.32 10.06 -17.87
N ALA A 32 -1.07 10.28 -18.25
CA ALA A 32 -0.54 11.60 -18.53
C ALA A 32 -0.01 11.66 -19.97
N GLN A 33 0.03 12.86 -20.54
CA GLN A 33 0.62 13.11 -21.84
C GLN A 33 1.53 14.31 -21.79
N SER A 34 2.64 14.25 -22.53
CA SER A 34 3.48 15.40 -22.80
C SER A 34 3.42 15.79 -24.28
N GLY A 35 3.68 17.03 -24.55
CA GLY A 35 3.61 17.56 -25.91
C GLY A 35 4.51 18.76 -26.12
N SER A 36 4.56 19.21 -27.38
CA SER A 36 5.34 20.35 -27.85
C SER A 36 4.46 21.51 -28.33
N GLY A 37 3.22 21.60 -27.82
CA GLY A 37 2.31 22.68 -28.18
C GLY A 37 2.73 24.02 -27.62
N SER A 38 2.62 25.08 -28.41
CA SER A 38 2.88 26.46 -27.99
C SER A 38 1.58 27.17 -27.68
N TYR A 39 1.57 27.91 -26.58
CA TYR A 39 0.42 28.67 -26.08
C TYR A 39 0.78 30.15 -25.96
N THR A 40 -0.12 31.00 -26.39
CA THR A 40 0.02 32.45 -26.17
C THR A 40 -0.49 32.85 -24.79
N SER A 41 -0.04 33.98 -24.27
CA SER A 41 -0.48 34.49 -22.96
C SER A 41 -1.97 34.80 -22.89
N SER A 42 -2.61 35.05 -24.05
CA SER A 42 -4.04 35.32 -24.16
C SER A 42 -4.91 34.08 -24.26
N GLU A 43 -4.31 32.89 -24.43
CA GLU A 43 -5.05 31.66 -24.60
C GLU A 43 -5.48 31.07 -23.26
N ASP A 44 -6.76 30.81 -23.09
CA ASP A 44 -7.26 30.14 -21.90
C ASP A 44 -7.12 28.62 -22.05
N ILE A 45 -6.04 28.08 -21.47
CA ILE A 45 -5.76 26.65 -21.49
C ILE A 45 -6.82 25.81 -20.77
N SER A 46 -7.65 26.42 -19.90
CA SER A 46 -8.71 25.69 -19.19
C SER A 46 -9.87 25.24 -20.11
N GLN A 47 -9.98 25.82 -21.29
CA GLN A 47 -10.98 25.41 -22.30
C GLN A 47 -10.50 24.22 -23.16
N ARG A 48 -9.29 23.76 -22.97
CA ARG A 48 -8.73 22.66 -23.77
C ARG A 48 -9.39 21.32 -23.40
N THR A 49 -9.63 20.50 -24.41
CA THR A 49 -10.08 19.12 -24.26
C THR A 49 -8.98 18.11 -24.59
N ALA A 50 -7.88 18.57 -25.18
CA ALA A 50 -6.68 17.80 -25.50
C ALA A 50 -5.45 18.73 -25.54
N LEU A 51 -4.25 18.16 -25.48
CA LEU A 51 -3.00 18.90 -25.76
C LEU A 51 -2.98 19.33 -27.25
N LYS A 52 -2.22 20.38 -27.55
CA LYS A 52 -2.08 20.86 -28.93
C LYS A 52 -1.27 19.88 -29.80
N THR A 53 -0.17 19.39 -29.26
CA THR A 53 0.76 18.54 -30.03
C THR A 53 1.30 17.44 -29.14
N VAL A 54 0.53 16.37 -29.01
CA VAL A 54 0.92 15.20 -28.20
C VAL A 54 2.17 14.54 -28.78
N LYS A 55 3.14 14.26 -27.95
CA LYS A 55 4.37 13.56 -28.28
C LYS A 55 4.48 12.20 -27.61
N GLN A 56 4.18 12.13 -26.34
CA GLN A 56 4.25 10.86 -25.59
C GLN A 56 3.07 10.74 -24.61
N THR A 57 2.74 9.50 -24.29
CA THR A 57 1.75 9.12 -23.28
C THR A 57 2.42 8.27 -22.23
N PHE A 58 2.15 8.57 -20.95
CA PHE A 58 2.77 7.90 -19.82
C PHE A 58 1.71 7.35 -18.87
N PRO A 59 1.95 6.18 -18.27
CA PRO A 59 1.19 5.73 -17.13
C PRO A 59 1.52 6.60 -15.91
N ILE A 60 0.60 6.66 -14.96
CA ILE A 60 0.85 7.28 -13.67
C ILE A 60 1.50 6.24 -12.76
N SER A 61 2.71 6.52 -12.30
CA SER A 61 3.48 5.57 -11.50
C SER A 61 2.96 5.45 -10.08
N ASN A 62 2.65 6.57 -9.43
CA ASN A 62 2.14 6.59 -8.05
C ASN A 62 1.37 7.88 -7.75
N LYS A 63 0.62 7.87 -6.64
CA LYS A 63 -0.02 9.06 -6.05
C LYS A 63 0.40 9.21 -4.59
N VAL A 64 0.69 10.41 -4.18
CA VAL A 64 0.95 10.76 -2.78
C VAL A 64 -0.02 11.87 -2.39
N ILE A 65 -0.72 11.68 -1.27
CA ILE A 65 -1.55 12.73 -0.68
C ILE A 65 -0.61 13.57 0.19
N ASN A 66 -0.46 14.85 -0.16
CA ASN A 66 0.28 15.78 0.68
C ASN A 66 -0.61 16.27 1.84
N THR A 67 0.01 16.67 2.96
CA THR A 67 -0.66 17.16 4.18
C THR A 67 -1.58 18.35 3.95
N ASP A 68 -1.38 19.09 2.86
CA ASP A 68 -2.14 20.30 2.50
C ASP A 68 -3.31 20.05 1.53
N SER A 69 -3.86 18.84 1.48
CA SER A 69 -4.99 18.45 0.61
C SER A 69 -4.67 18.49 -0.89
N ALA A 70 -3.42 18.56 -1.28
CA ALA A 70 -2.97 18.42 -2.66
C ALA A 70 -2.61 16.98 -2.97
N LEU A 71 -3.05 16.50 -4.14
CA LEU A 71 -2.64 15.21 -4.68
C LEU A 71 -1.39 15.40 -5.54
N VAL A 72 -0.34 14.67 -5.23
CA VAL A 72 0.88 14.63 -6.05
C VAL A 72 0.88 13.35 -6.87
N LEU A 73 0.88 13.48 -8.18
CA LEU A 73 1.06 12.36 -9.11
C LEU A 73 2.53 12.22 -9.43
N LYS A 74 3.07 11.01 -9.29
CA LYS A 74 4.42 10.65 -9.71
C LYS A 74 4.36 10.04 -11.11
N ILE A 75 5.06 10.64 -12.04
CA ILE A 75 5.09 10.22 -13.43
C ILE A 75 6.55 10.06 -13.87
N THR A 76 6.87 8.89 -14.40
CA THR A 76 8.17 8.62 -15.01
C THR A 76 8.03 8.75 -16.51
N MET A 77 8.69 9.73 -17.10
CA MET A 77 8.76 9.94 -18.53
C MET A 77 10.07 9.37 -19.05
N GLU A 78 9.98 8.42 -19.98
CA GLU A 78 11.16 7.82 -20.61
C GLU A 78 11.05 7.90 -22.14
N ASN A 79 12.19 7.89 -22.81
CA ASN A 79 12.25 8.01 -24.26
C ASN A 79 12.46 6.68 -25.02
N SER A 80 12.30 5.54 -24.37
CA SER A 80 12.62 4.21 -24.95
C SER A 80 11.95 3.90 -26.29
N THR A 81 10.83 4.55 -26.59
CA THR A 81 10.10 4.40 -27.86
C THR A 81 10.17 5.64 -28.76
N LEU A 82 10.91 6.67 -28.35
CA LEU A 82 10.91 7.96 -29.03
C LEU A 82 11.92 7.98 -30.19
N THR A 83 11.41 8.13 -31.41
CA THR A 83 12.25 8.16 -32.64
C THR A 83 12.81 9.53 -32.98
N ALA A 84 12.18 10.61 -32.49
CA ALA A 84 12.63 11.99 -32.69
C ALA A 84 12.45 12.78 -31.39
N GLY A 85 13.47 13.53 -30.99
CA GLY A 85 13.41 14.36 -29.79
C GLY A 85 12.46 15.57 -29.94
N TYR A 86 12.03 16.14 -28.81
CA TYR A 86 11.14 17.29 -28.77
C TYR A 86 11.31 18.13 -27.51
N ASP A 87 10.95 19.42 -27.59
CA ASP A 87 10.86 20.29 -26.44
C ASP A 87 9.55 20.02 -25.69
N ILE A 88 9.61 19.77 -24.38
CA ILE A 88 8.46 19.56 -23.54
C ILE A 88 7.91 20.91 -23.13
N THR A 89 6.79 21.32 -23.72
CA THR A 89 6.17 22.63 -23.50
C THR A 89 4.76 22.55 -22.91
N GLU A 90 4.12 21.38 -22.99
CA GLU A 90 2.79 21.12 -22.45
C GLU A 90 2.70 19.75 -21.80
N PHE A 91 1.87 19.66 -20.78
CA PHE A 91 1.64 18.42 -20.04
C PHE A 91 0.16 18.35 -19.62
N GLY A 92 -0.45 17.19 -19.81
CA GLY A 92 -1.86 16.94 -19.47
C GLY A 92 -2.06 15.67 -18.66
N VAL A 93 -2.95 15.78 -17.70
CA VAL A 93 -3.41 14.64 -16.89
C VAL A 93 -4.84 14.32 -17.28
N PHE A 94 -5.11 13.05 -17.56
CA PHE A 94 -6.40 12.56 -18.02
C PHE A 94 -7.11 11.76 -16.92
N ALA A 95 -8.44 11.83 -16.93
CA ALA A 95 -9.29 11.10 -16.02
C ALA A 95 -10.52 10.53 -16.73
N SER A 96 -11.11 9.49 -16.16
CA SER A 96 -12.36 8.91 -16.64
C SER A 96 -13.56 9.65 -16.06
N ASP A 97 -14.39 10.22 -16.90
CA ASP A 97 -15.70 10.77 -16.56
C ASP A 97 -16.78 9.75 -16.91
N PRO A 98 -17.71 9.40 -15.99
CA PRO A 98 -18.72 8.38 -16.24
C PRO A 98 -19.65 8.69 -17.42
N ASP A 99 -19.85 9.97 -17.76
CA ASP A 99 -20.78 10.40 -18.81
C ASP A 99 -20.07 10.68 -20.14
N LYS A 100 -18.78 11.09 -20.10
CA LYS A 100 -18.02 11.54 -21.26
C LYS A 100 -16.90 10.61 -21.69
N GLY A 101 -16.56 9.60 -20.85
CA GLY A 101 -15.38 8.77 -21.06
C GLY A 101 -14.11 9.48 -20.60
N GLU A 102 -12.99 9.27 -21.31
CA GLU A 102 -11.72 9.88 -20.94
C GLU A 102 -11.66 11.36 -21.31
N ILE A 103 -11.35 12.21 -20.36
CA ILE A 103 -11.27 13.66 -20.50
C ILE A 103 -9.88 14.18 -20.11
N LEU A 104 -9.46 15.31 -20.66
CA LEU A 104 -8.33 16.07 -20.14
C LEU A 104 -8.77 16.76 -18.85
N TYR A 105 -8.29 16.23 -17.72
CA TYR A 105 -8.66 16.72 -16.39
C TYR A 105 -7.91 18.00 -16.00
N SER A 106 -6.60 18.00 -16.21
CA SER A 106 -5.73 19.14 -15.90
C SER A 106 -4.66 19.30 -16.95
N ILE A 107 -4.23 20.54 -17.17
CA ILE A 107 -3.18 20.92 -18.12
C ILE A 107 -2.21 21.92 -17.48
N ALA A 108 -0.92 21.73 -17.75
CA ALA A 108 0.14 22.69 -17.43
C ALA A 108 0.94 23.03 -18.68
N THR A 109 1.50 24.23 -18.70
CA THR A 109 2.42 24.69 -19.75
C THR A 109 3.77 24.98 -19.11
N ALA A 110 4.86 24.71 -19.84
CA ALA A 110 6.18 25.06 -19.36
C ALA A 110 6.44 26.54 -19.51
N SER A 111 6.99 27.18 -18.47
CA SER A 111 7.57 28.53 -18.57
C SER A 111 9.01 28.46 -19.11
N THR A 112 9.70 27.38 -18.83
CA THR A 112 10.99 27.03 -19.43
C THR A 112 10.90 25.57 -19.85
N SER A 113 11.06 25.30 -21.17
CA SER A 113 11.03 23.96 -21.72
C SER A 113 12.29 23.16 -21.34
N ASP A 114 12.17 21.86 -21.40
CA ASP A 114 13.29 20.93 -21.38
C ASP A 114 13.21 20.04 -22.62
N TYR A 115 14.31 19.44 -23.00
CA TYR A 115 14.37 18.63 -24.21
C TYR A 115 14.38 17.12 -23.89
N MET A 116 13.44 16.39 -24.44
CA MET A 116 13.44 14.93 -24.45
C MET A 116 14.14 14.46 -25.72
N PRO A 117 15.35 13.87 -25.62
CA PRO A 117 16.07 13.37 -26.80
C PRO A 117 15.40 12.14 -27.40
N ALA A 118 15.68 11.89 -28.68
CA ALA A 118 15.36 10.61 -29.29
C ALA A 118 16.09 9.48 -28.56
N TYR A 119 15.51 8.29 -28.55
CA TYR A 119 16.18 7.12 -27.99
C TYR A 119 17.39 6.74 -28.81
N ASN A 120 18.53 6.55 -28.18
CA ASN A 120 19.80 6.23 -28.82
C ASN A 120 20.04 4.72 -29.00
N GLY A 121 19.07 3.88 -28.59
CA GLY A 121 19.18 2.41 -28.69
C GLY A 121 19.98 1.74 -27.59
N VAL A 122 20.52 2.48 -26.63
CA VAL A 122 21.39 1.94 -25.55
C VAL A 122 20.79 2.14 -24.18
N VAL A 123 20.63 3.40 -23.76
CA VAL A 123 20.08 3.75 -22.44
C VAL A 123 18.98 4.79 -22.62
N PRO A 124 17.78 4.56 -22.07
CA PRO A 124 16.72 5.56 -22.10
C PRO A 124 17.05 6.76 -21.20
N SER A 125 16.68 7.94 -21.67
CA SER A 125 16.64 9.14 -20.84
C SER A 125 15.35 9.14 -20.03
N VAL A 126 15.45 9.42 -18.73
CA VAL A 126 14.33 9.38 -17.78
C VAL A 126 14.17 10.72 -17.10
N ILE A 127 12.94 11.23 -17.05
CA ILE A 127 12.54 12.42 -16.29
C ILE A 127 11.47 12.00 -15.28
N ASN A 128 11.76 12.12 -14.00
CA ASN A 128 10.78 11.89 -12.94
C ASN A 128 10.08 13.22 -12.60
N MET A 129 8.78 13.23 -12.81
CA MET A 129 7.93 14.43 -12.62
C MET A 129 6.98 14.23 -11.43
N SER A 130 6.86 15.30 -10.63
CA SER A 130 5.82 15.39 -9.60
C SER A 130 4.80 16.44 -10.05
N TYR A 131 3.60 15.99 -10.38
CA TYR A 131 2.51 16.86 -10.81
C TYR A 131 1.53 17.09 -9.67
N TYR A 132 1.39 18.34 -9.26
CA TYR A 132 0.50 18.75 -8.18
C TYR A 132 -0.90 18.99 -8.73
N LEU A 133 -1.85 18.22 -8.24
CA LEU A 133 -3.24 18.26 -8.67
C LEU A 133 -4.11 18.77 -7.52
N GLU A 134 -4.84 19.84 -7.76
CA GLU A 134 -5.84 20.32 -6.81
C GLU A 134 -7.09 19.42 -6.88
N VAL A 135 -7.43 18.80 -5.75
CA VAL A 135 -8.56 17.87 -5.63
C VAL A 135 -9.51 18.26 -4.50
N ALA A 136 -9.50 19.53 -4.10
CA ALA A 136 -10.20 20.09 -2.94
C ALA A 136 -11.49 19.31 -2.58
N ASN A 137 -11.51 18.66 -1.42
CA ASN A 137 -12.66 17.95 -0.84
C ASN A 137 -13.24 16.79 -1.69
N ALA A 138 -12.51 16.24 -2.67
CA ALA A 138 -12.92 15.03 -3.34
C ALA A 138 -12.73 13.83 -2.40
N SER A 139 -13.78 13.06 -2.17
CA SER A 139 -13.77 11.94 -1.21
C SER A 139 -12.87 10.78 -1.63
N THR A 140 -12.69 10.58 -2.94
CA THR A 140 -11.88 9.47 -3.45
C THR A 140 -11.25 9.81 -4.79
N VAL A 141 -9.93 9.73 -4.86
CA VAL A 141 -9.17 9.76 -6.10
C VAL A 141 -8.44 8.43 -6.27
N THR A 142 -8.61 7.78 -7.40
CA THR A 142 -7.96 6.50 -7.72
C THR A 142 -7.09 6.64 -8.96
N ILE A 143 -6.09 5.75 -9.10
CA ILE A 143 -5.33 5.62 -10.34
C ILE A 143 -5.76 4.32 -11.02
N LYS A 144 -6.10 4.42 -12.30
CA LYS A 144 -6.34 3.28 -13.19
C LYS A 144 -5.40 3.42 -14.37
N SER A 145 -4.13 3.11 -14.14
CA SER A 145 -3.09 3.20 -15.16
C SER A 145 -2.39 1.85 -15.29
N ALA A 146 -2.41 1.26 -16.47
CA ALA A 146 -1.71 0.01 -16.75
C ALA A 146 -0.28 0.32 -17.22
N GLY A 147 0.69 -0.54 -16.86
CA GLY A 147 2.07 -0.43 -17.33
C GLY A 147 2.90 0.67 -16.67
N ALA A 148 2.48 1.16 -15.49
CA ALA A 148 3.29 2.10 -14.73
C ALA A 148 4.59 1.44 -14.26
N LEU A 149 5.71 2.14 -14.45
CA LEU A 149 6.99 1.75 -13.85
C LEU A 149 6.96 2.12 -12.37
N ALA A 150 7.26 1.14 -11.51
CA ALA A 150 7.46 1.42 -10.09
C ALA A 150 8.70 2.29 -9.91
N LEU A 151 8.59 3.35 -9.12
CA LEU A 151 9.77 4.10 -8.71
C LEU A 151 10.59 3.26 -7.73
N GLN A 152 11.91 3.43 -7.76
CA GLN A 152 12.82 2.74 -6.84
C GLN A 152 12.39 2.94 -5.37
N SER A 153 11.97 4.15 -5.01
CA SER A 153 11.46 4.47 -3.68
C SER A 153 10.20 3.69 -3.28
N ASP A 154 9.33 3.40 -4.25
CA ASP A 154 8.11 2.63 -4.00
C ASP A 154 8.44 1.14 -3.81
N LEU A 155 9.42 0.64 -4.56
CA LEU A 155 9.94 -0.71 -4.42
C LEU A 155 10.62 -0.89 -3.06
N GLU A 156 11.49 0.03 -2.66
CA GLU A 156 12.16 0.03 -1.35
C GLU A 156 11.16 0.10 -0.18
N ALA A 157 10.10 0.92 -0.32
CA ALA A 157 9.03 0.98 0.68
C ALA A 157 8.23 -0.33 0.75
N LEU A 158 8.01 -1.00 -0.38
CA LEU A 158 7.37 -2.31 -0.41
C LEU A 158 8.25 -3.38 0.21
N GLU A 159 9.54 -3.41 -0.13
CA GLU A 159 10.52 -4.33 0.44
C GLU A 159 10.64 -4.16 1.96
N ALA A 160 10.67 -2.92 2.46
CA ALA A 160 10.68 -2.64 3.90
C ALA A 160 9.40 -3.17 4.60
N ARG A 161 8.23 -3.03 3.95
CA ARG A 161 6.96 -3.56 4.48
C ARG A 161 6.93 -5.08 4.45
N VAL A 162 7.41 -5.71 3.38
CA VAL A 162 7.52 -7.17 3.28
C VAL A 162 8.45 -7.70 4.36
N THR A 163 9.63 -7.10 4.52
CA THR A 163 10.59 -7.48 5.57
C THR A 163 9.98 -7.35 6.97
N ALA A 164 9.21 -6.29 7.23
CA ALA A 164 8.52 -6.12 8.51
C ALA A 164 7.46 -7.21 8.74
N VAL A 165 6.66 -7.52 7.73
CA VAL A 165 5.64 -8.59 7.81
C VAL A 165 6.30 -9.97 7.96
N GLU A 166 7.37 -10.26 7.22
CA GLU A 166 8.14 -11.48 7.37
C GLU A 166 8.79 -11.58 8.75
N SER A 167 9.35 -10.49 9.27
CA SER A 167 9.89 -10.41 10.63
C SER A 167 8.82 -10.66 11.68
N ASP A 168 7.61 -10.15 11.52
CA ASP A 168 6.50 -10.41 12.42
C ASP A 168 5.94 -11.83 12.27
N ALA A 169 5.89 -12.36 11.05
CA ALA A 169 5.49 -13.76 10.79
C ALA A 169 6.54 -14.76 11.30
N LEU A 170 7.83 -14.40 11.21
CA LEU A 170 8.96 -15.17 11.75
C LEU A 170 9.19 -14.93 13.26
N ARG A 171 8.44 -14.04 13.91
CA ARG A 171 8.36 -13.98 15.37
C ARG A 171 7.63 -15.19 15.93
N GLY A 172 8.06 -16.37 15.49
CA GLY A 172 7.65 -17.60 16.11
C GLY A 172 7.94 -17.55 17.62
N TYR A 173 6.97 -17.90 18.42
CA TYR A 173 7.17 -18.15 19.84
C TYR A 173 7.80 -19.53 19.95
N GLY A 174 9.09 -19.53 20.22
CA GLY A 174 9.83 -20.78 20.21
C GLY A 174 10.70 -20.99 21.43
N ALA A 175 11.25 -22.17 21.50
CA ALA A 175 12.32 -22.52 22.42
C ALA A 175 13.41 -23.30 21.68
N ARG A 176 14.65 -23.14 22.10
CA ARG A 176 15.77 -23.91 21.60
C ARG A 176 16.53 -24.60 22.72
N ARG A 177 17.18 -25.68 22.38
CA ARG A 177 18.13 -26.34 23.27
C ARG A 177 19.36 -26.79 22.51
N LYS A 178 20.49 -26.87 23.21
CA LYS A 178 21.73 -27.39 22.66
C LYS A 178 21.61 -28.92 22.47
N VAL A 179 21.90 -29.40 21.26
CA VAL A 179 21.87 -30.83 20.96
C VAL A 179 23.07 -31.51 21.64
N GLY A 180 22.82 -32.62 22.35
CA GLY A 180 23.85 -33.39 23.06
C GLY A 180 24.30 -32.80 24.40
N ALA A 181 23.70 -31.71 24.86
CA ALA A 181 23.92 -31.22 26.21
C ALA A 181 23.27 -32.13 27.25
N SER A 182 23.90 -32.32 28.38
CA SER A 182 23.34 -33.06 29.54
C SER A 182 22.19 -32.31 30.22
N SER A 183 22.05 -31.01 29.96
CA SER A 183 20.95 -30.18 30.44
C SER A 183 19.74 -30.30 29.54
N THR A 184 18.55 -30.47 30.11
CA THR A 184 17.25 -30.44 29.44
C THR A 184 16.68 -29.02 29.38
N THR A 185 17.48 -28.01 29.70
CA THR A 185 17.02 -26.61 29.74
C THR A 185 16.74 -26.09 28.34
N TRP A 186 15.54 -25.59 28.14
CA TRP A 186 15.11 -24.89 26.94
C TRP A 186 15.27 -23.38 27.13
N GLU A 187 15.85 -22.72 26.14
CA GLU A 187 15.96 -21.27 26.06
C GLU A 187 14.84 -20.73 25.17
N ARG A 188 14.13 -19.72 25.62
CA ARG A 188 13.11 -19.05 24.79
C ARG A 188 13.75 -18.25 23.68
N VAL A 189 13.16 -18.30 22.48
CA VAL A 189 13.65 -17.58 21.29
C VAL A 189 12.54 -16.79 20.63
N GLY A 190 12.91 -15.83 19.79
CA GLY A 190 11.98 -14.99 19.08
C GLY A 190 11.12 -14.14 20.02
N ALA A 191 9.85 -14.04 19.73
CA ALA A 191 8.90 -13.26 20.54
C ALA A 191 8.59 -13.86 21.93
N ALA A 192 9.08 -15.08 22.21
CA ALA A 192 8.94 -15.70 23.53
C ALA A 192 9.98 -15.22 24.56
N ILE A 193 11.02 -14.49 24.13
CA ILE A 193 12.06 -13.97 25.04
C ILE A 193 11.44 -12.99 26.04
N GLY A 194 11.75 -13.19 27.32
CA GLY A 194 11.26 -12.32 28.40
C GLY A 194 9.83 -12.58 28.88
N LEU A 195 9.08 -13.46 28.19
CA LEU A 195 7.76 -13.86 28.66
C LEU A 195 7.86 -14.87 29.80
N VAL A 196 6.96 -14.76 30.76
CA VAL A 196 6.89 -15.66 31.91
C VAL A 196 5.54 -16.36 31.86
N ALA A 197 5.54 -17.71 31.92
CA ALA A 197 4.32 -18.45 32.09
C ALA A 197 3.82 -18.24 33.54
N LYS A 198 2.80 -17.41 33.70
CA LYS A 198 2.09 -17.26 34.96
C LYS A 198 0.73 -17.94 34.85
N ALA A 199 0.33 -18.67 35.89
CA ALA A 199 -1.00 -19.18 35.96
C ALA A 199 -1.99 -18.01 35.94
N ALA A 200 -3.03 -18.12 35.12
CA ALA A 200 -4.10 -17.13 35.08
C ALA A 200 -4.76 -17.09 36.48
N VAL A 201 -4.44 -16.08 37.24
CA VAL A 201 -5.19 -15.76 38.46
C VAL A 201 -6.32 -14.84 38.02
N GLY A 202 -7.52 -15.26 38.15
CA GLY A 202 -8.78 -14.76 37.58
C GLY A 202 -9.14 -13.27 37.70
N ASN A 203 -8.18 -12.36 37.79
CA ASN A 203 -8.37 -10.91 37.83
C ASN A 203 -7.58 -10.11 36.78
N GLY A 204 -7.12 -10.76 35.73
CA GLY A 204 -6.95 -10.12 34.41
C GLY A 204 -5.74 -9.24 34.18
N THR A 205 -4.79 -9.03 35.05
CA THR A 205 -3.63 -8.17 34.78
C THR A 205 -2.30 -8.78 35.21
N VAL A 206 -1.74 -9.57 34.32
CA VAL A 206 -0.35 -10.00 34.50
C VAL A 206 0.48 -9.42 33.35
N GLN A 207 1.37 -8.48 33.67
CA GLN A 207 2.35 -8.00 32.69
C GLN A 207 3.25 -9.15 32.27
N ASN A 208 3.50 -9.28 30.96
CA ASN A 208 4.33 -10.31 30.32
C ASN A 208 3.84 -11.75 30.53
N ASP A 209 2.53 -11.96 30.70
CA ASP A 209 1.94 -13.27 30.74
C ASP A 209 2.00 -13.94 29.36
N PHE A 210 2.60 -15.11 29.32
CA PHE A 210 2.68 -15.92 28.10
C PHE A 210 1.27 -16.25 27.57
N MET A 211 0.32 -16.58 28.44
CA MET A 211 -1.05 -16.92 28.06
C MET A 211 -1.83 -15.72 27.53
N ALA A 212 -1.58 -14.53 28.04
CA ALA A 212 -2.27 -13.32 27.59
C ALA A 212 -1.67 -12.67 26.33
N SER A 213 -0.42 -12.98 26.03
CA SER A 213 0.34 -12.27 24.99
C SER A 213 0.66 -13.11 23.76
N VAL A 214 0.60 -14.44 23.89
CA VAL A 214 1.11 -15.36 22.87
C VAL A 214 -0.03 -16.09 22.17
N TYR A 215 -0.08 -15.95 20.84
CA TYR A 215 -0.92 -16.80 20.00
C TYR A 215 -0.43 -18.28 20.08
N PRO A 216 -1.30 -19.29 20.18
CA PRO A 216 -2.76 -19.22 20.14
C PRO A 216 -3.43 -18.95 21.50
N TYR A 217 -2.69 -18.93 22.59
CA TYR A 217 -3.26 -18.90 23.95
C TYR A 217 -4.12 -17.67 24.20
N ASN A 218 -3.70 -16.50 23.71
CA ASN A 218 -4.45 -15.25 23.82
C ASN A 218 -5.73 -15.23 22.95
N SER A 219 -5.90 -16.20 22.09
CA SER A 219 -7.03 -16.32 21.15
C SER A 219 -7.92 -17.51 21.45
N VAL A 220 -7.60 -18.29 22.51
CA VAL A 220 -8.47 -19.35 23.00
C VAL A 220 -9.71 -18.73 23.65
N LYS A 221 -10.90 -19.13 23.19
CA LYS A 221 -12.17 -18.59 23.67
C LYS A 221 -13.10 -19.68 24.15
N PRO A 222 -13.69 -19.57 25.36
CA PRO A 222 -14.83 -20.40 25.74
C PRO A 222 -16.01 -20.11 24.81
N CYS A 223 -16.70 -21.15 24.38
CA CYS A 223 -17.88 -21.07 23.53
C CYS A 223 -18.92 -22.13 23.93
N ASN A 224 -20.19 -21.86 23.61
CA ASN A 224 -21.24 -22.87 23.62
C ASN A 224 -21.33 -23.51 22.24
N VAL A 225 -21.37 -24.83 22.16
CA VAL A 225 -21.34 -25.58 20.90
C VAL A 225 -22.57 -26.50 20.85
N ALA A 226 -23.31 -26.42 19.74
CA ALA A 226 -24.46 -27.29 19.47
C ALA A 226 -24.01 -28.72 19.10
N GLU A 227 -24.95 -29.67 19.05
CA GLU A 227 -24.68 -31.09 18.68
C GLU A 227 -24.08 -31.20 17.27
N ASP A 228 -24.36 -30.29 16.36
CA ASP A 228 -23.80 -30.24 15.00
C ASP A 228 -22.42 -29.58 14.93
N MET A 229 -21.80 -29.28 16.05
CA MET A 229 -20.50 -28.61 16.21
C MET A 229 -20.52 -27.13 15.79
N SER A 230 -21.66 -26.52 15.54
CA SER A 230 -21.76 -25.07 15.35
C SER A 230 -21.61 -24.31 16.66
N VAL A 231 -20.99 -23.13 16.62
CA VAL A 231 -20.87 -22.27 17.81
C VAL A 231 -22.13 -21.44 17.97
N ASN A 232 -22.78 -21.55 19.11
CA ASN A 232 -23.98 -20.79 19.47
C ASN A 232 -23.64 -19.42 20.05
N ALA A 233 -22.63 -19.36 20.93
CA ALA A 233 -22.20 -18.13 21.58
C ALA A 233 -20.76 -18.23 22.10
N TYR A 234 -20.05 -17.11 22.17
CA TYR A 234 -18.73 -16.98 22.81
C TYR A 234 -18.83 -16.33 24.19
N LEU A 235 -17.84 -16.56 25.02
CA LEU A 235 -17.72 -15.88 26.31
C LEU A 235 -17.69 -14.36 26.09
N GLY A 236 -18.66 -13.67 26.68
CA GLY A 236 -18.91 -12.23 26.52
C GLY A 236 -20.16 -11.90 25.72
N ASP A 237 -20.71 -12.86 24.98
CA ASP A 237 -22.02 -12.71 24.33
C ASP A 237 -23.14 -12.87 25.36
N ALA A 238 -24.28 -12.21 25.10
CA ALA A 238 -25.43 -12.24 26.03
C ALA A 238 -26.02 -13.64 26.23
N ASP A 239 -25.89 -14.50 25.19
CA ASP A 239 -26.44 -15.85 25.15
C ASP A 239 -25.46 -16.92 25.65
N PHE A 240 -24.23 -16.54 26.04
CA PHE A 240 -23.27 -17.50 26.58
C PHE A 240 -23.66 -18.03 27.95
N GLN A 241 -23.71 -19.34 28.11
CA GLN A 241 -24.13 -19.99 29.35
C GLN A 241 -23.07 -21.02 29.82
N TRP A 242 -22.65 -20.92 31.10
CA TRP A 242 -21.71 -21.87 31.69
C TRP A 242 -22.33 -23.21 32.08
N ASP A 243 -23.66 -23.27 32.20
CA ASP A 243 -24.42 -24.43 32.70
C ASP A 243 -24.81 -25.42 31.57
N GLY A 244 -24.38 -25.15 30.33
CA GLY A 244 -24.69 -25.99 29.19
C GLY A 244 -26.09 -25.80 28.61
N SER A 245 -26.88 -24.86 29.11
CA SER A 245 -28.25 -24.61 28.62
C SER A 245 -28.31 -24.10 27.18
N ASN A 246 -27.20 -23.55 26.68
CA ASN A 246 -27.05 -23.10 25.28
C ASN A 246 -26.05 -23.95 24.49
N GLY A 247 -25.89 -25.22 24.83
CA GLY A 247 -24.94 -26.15 24.22
C GLY A 247 -23.73 -26.48 25.09
N ASP A 248 -22.93 -27.43 24.67
CA ASP A 248 -21.76 -27.85 25.44
C ASP A 248 -20.74 -26.70 25.59
N VAL A 249 -20.19 -26.56 26.79
CA VAL A 249 -19.15 -25.56 27.04
C VAL A 249 -17.81 -26.11 26.59
N MET A 250 -17.24 -25.50 25.54
CA MET A 250 -15.98 -25.90 24.93
C MET A 250 -14.99 -24.72 24.86
N LEU A 251 -13.75 -25.02 24.53
CA LEU A 251 -12.72 -24.04 24.20
C LEU A 251 -12.41 -24.11 22.73
N GLU A 252 -12.68 -23.03 22.00
CA GLU A 252 -12.19 -22.89 20.65
C GLU A 252 -10.70 -22.56 20.68
N VAL A 253 -9.87 -23.40 20.06
CA VAL A 253 -8.44 -23.19 19.90
C VAL A 253 -8.17 -22.90 18.44
N PRO A 254 -7.59 -21.73 18.08
CA PRO A 254 -7.30 -21.41 16.72
C PRO A 254 -6.24 -22.34 16.14
N GLN A 255 -6.23 -22.45 14.81
CA GLN A 255 -5.25 -23.28 14.10
C GLN A 255 -3.84 -22.73 14.33
N VAL A 256 -2.91 -23.62 14.69
CA VAL A 256 -1.49 -23.30 14.89
C VAL A 256 -0.61 -24.14 13.98
N TYR A 257 0.50 -23.56 13.59
CA TYR A 257 1.56 -24.26 12.89
C TYR A 257 2.77 -24.36 13.81
N THR A 258 3.31 -25.56 13.94
CA THR A 258 4.53 -25.82 14.71
C THR A 258 5.61 -26.33 13.79
N ALA A 259 6.84 -25.89 14.03
CA ALA A 259 8.00 -26.38 13.32
C ALA A 259 9.03 -26.93 14.31
N ARG A 260 9.71 -27.98 13.92
CA ARG A 260 10.90 -28.50 14.60
C ARG A 260 12.03 -28.54 13.61
N TYR A 261 13.10 -27.87 13.90
CA TYR A 261 14.28 -27.84 13.03
C TYR A 261 15.58 -27.79 13.82
N PHE A 262 16.68 -27.95 13.12
CA PHE A 262 18.01 -27.89 13.68
C PHE A 262 18.85 -26.88 12.93
N GLU A 263 19.61 -26.07 13.68
CA GLU A 263 20.56 -25.14 13.12
C GLU A 263 21.93 -25.31 13.80
N THR A 264 23.00 -24.96 13.08
CA THR A 264 24.34 -24.87 13.65
C THR A 264 24.73 -23.40 13.62
N ASP A 265 25.08 -22.86 14.79
CA ASP A 265 25.51 -21.46 14.90
C ASP A 265 26.95 -21.24 14.37
N SER A 266 27.42 -20.00 14.40
CA SER A 266 28.76 -19.59 13.95
C SER A 266 29.91 -20.27 14.72
N ASP A 267 29.62 -20.72 15.93
CA ASP A 267 30.58 -21.41 16.81
C ASP A 267 30.56 -22.93 16.65
N GLY A 268 29.78 -23.42 15.66
CA GLY A 268 29.64 -24.85 15.38
C GLY A 268 28.75 -25.60 16.36
N VAL A 269 27.98 -24.90 17.19
CA VAL A 269 27.04 -25.52 18.14
C VAL A 269 25.73 -25.83 17.45
N LYS A 270 25.29 -27.07 17.54
CA LYS A 270 24.01 -27.50 16.99
C LYS A 270 22.87 -27.27 17.98
N TRP A 271 21.83 -26.58 17.52
CA TRP A 271 20.64 -26.25 18.28
C TRP A 271 19.41 -26.96 17.71
N GLU A 272 18.51 -27.41 18.58
CA GLU A 272 17.17 -27.87 18.24
C GLU A 272 16.19 -26.76 18.59
N TYR A 273 15.35 -26.39 17.64
CA TYR A 273 14.27 -25.41 17.77
C TYR A 273 12.91 -26.11 17.73
N ARG A 274 11.98 -25.61 18.54
CA ARG A 274 10.56 -26.04 18.57
C ARG A 274 9.65 -24.84 18.75
#